data_85301e234b9d0028e71e2415f76190a1
#
_entry.id   85301e234b9d0028e71e2415f76190a1
#
_cell.length_a   1.000
_cell.length_b   1.000
_cell.length_c   1.000
_cell.angle_alpha   90.00
_cell.angle_beta   90.00
_cell.angle_gamma   90.00
#
_symmetry.space_group_name_H-M   'P 1'
#
loop_
_entity.id
_entity.type
_entity.pdbx_description
1 polymer ?
#
loop_
_entity_poly.entity_id
_entity_poly.type
_entity_poly.pdbx_seq_one_letter_code
_entity_poly.pdbx_strand_id
1 'polypeptide(L)'
;MKARIMSCKRALILLLTFVLLLIPLTLLSLQLDFTQPVSDSVGRVMTYLTHSAGKEGFLFTLFFLVCWVGWRCHIPRHQWLNKSIQLMLLLGLAMVLKMGMKAVTQEPRPYTELMTQSLLLPNAGHFYKLAQPKQEALMLAMEEKVSPWRVMHWQGETDFSFPSGHTVFAMVCLLYFGSLLAEKKHYLSLGALLIWVSGVAYSRLWLGMXXXXXXXXXXXXXXXXXXXXXXXXXXXXXXXXXXXXXXXXXXXXXXXXXXXXXXXFFLVFTIIKRKV
;
A
#
# COMPACT_ATOMS: atom_id res chain seq x y z
N MET A 1 9.61 -14.33 -19.77
CA MET A 1 10.79 -13.78 -19.06
C MET A 1 11.01 -12.30 -19.36
N LYS A 2 11.04 -11.84 -20.63
CA LYS A 2 11.20 -10.42 -21.02
C LYS A 2 10.16 -9.47 -20.40
N ALA A 3 8.88 -9.86 -20.39
CA ALA A 3 7.80 -9.03 -19.84
C ALA A 3 7.94 -8.85 -18.31
N ARG A 4 8.44 -9.86 -17.63
CA ARG A 4 8.66 -9.86 -16.16
C ARG A 4 9.79 -8.90 -15.77
N ILE A 5 10.89 -8.93 -16.54
CA ILE A 5 12.07 -8.08 -16.31
C ILE A 5 11.70 -6.60 -16.52
N MET A 6 10.94 -6.30 -17.56
CA MET A 6 10.47 -4.93 -17.86
C MET A 6 9.54 -4.38 -16.76
N SER A 7 8.69 -5.25 -16.18
CA SER A 7 7.80 -4.90 -15.07
C SER A 7 8.61 -4.52 -13.82
N CYS A 8 9.64 -5.30 -13.47
CA CYS A 8 10.53 -5.01 -12.33
C CYS A 8 11.31 -3.71 -12.54
N LYS A 9 11.81 -3.45 -13.75
CA LYS A 9 12.52 -2.21 -14.09
C LYS A 9 11.63 -0.99 -13.91
N ARG A 10 10.37 -1.07 -14.37
CA ARG A 10 9.42 0.05 -14.20
C ARG A 10 9.13 0.34 -12.73
N ALA A 11 8.88 -0.71 -11.95
CA ALA A 11 8.64 -0.56 -10.51
C ALA A 11 9.84 0.08 -9.81
N LEU A 12 11.05 -0.35 -10.16
CA LEU A 12 12.29 0.22 -9.62
C LEU A 12 12.45 1.69 -10.00
N ILE A 13 12.19 2.05 -11.26
CA ILE A 13 12.26 3.45 -11.73
C ILE A 13 11.27 4.32 -10.95
N LEU A 14 10.02 3.84 -10.77
CA LEU A 14 8.99 4.58 -10.01
C LEU A 14 9.42 4.79 -8.57
N LEU A 15 9.97 3.74 -7.94
CA LEU A 15 10.46 3.80 -6.56
C LEU A 15 11.62 4.80 -6.45
N LEU A 16 12.58 4.74 -7.37
CA LEU A 16 13.72 5.67 -7.39
C LEU A 16 13.25 7.11 -7.62
N THR A 17 12.30 7.32 -8.53
CA THR A 17 11.69 8.64 -8.77
C THR A 17 11.05 9.17 -7.49
N PHE A 18 10.28 8.33 -6.79
CA PHE A 18 9.63 8.72 -5.53
C PHE A 18 10.68 9.06 -4.46
N VAL A 19 11.71 8.23 -4.31
CA VAL A 19 12.81 8.50 -3.34
C VAL A 19 13.50 9.83 -3.65
N LEU A 20 13.78 10.11 -4.93
CA LEU A 20 14.38 11.37 -5.36
C LEU A 20 13.47 12.57 -5.03
N LEU A 21 12.16 12.42 -5.16
CA LEU A 21 11.19 13.46 -4.78
C LEU A 21 11.12 13.63 -3.25
N LEU A 22 11.32 12.55 -2.49
CA LEU A 22 11.30 12.61 -1.02
C LEU A 22 12.50 13.38 -0.45
N ILE A 23 13.65 13.39 -1.13
CA ILE A 23 14.85 14.07 -0.63
C ILE A 23 14.58 15.56 -0.35
N PRO A 24 14.13 16.36 -1.34
CA PRO A 24 13.85 17.79 -1.06
C PRO A 24 12.69 17.97 -0.07
N LEU A 25 11.68 17.09 -0.09
CA LEU A 25 10.56 17.17 0.87
C LEU A 25 11.02 16.89 2.30
N THR A 26 11.97 15.97 2.47
CA THR A 26 12.57 15.66 3.78
C THR A 26 13.41 16.86 4.25
N LEU A 27 14.22 17.43 3.37
CA LEU A 27 15.03 18.62 3.69
C LEU A 27 14.13 19.80 4.09
N LEU A 28 13.02 19.98 3.38
CA LEU A 28 12.02 21.00 3.71
C LEU A 28 11.40 20.74 5.10
N SER A 29 11.14 19.47 5.43
CA SER A 29 10.54 19.10 6.72
C SER A 29 11.48 19.34 7.90
N LEU A 30 12.80 19.34 7.68
CA LEU A 30 13.78 19.65 8.75
C LEU A 30 13.68 21.11 9.22
N GLN A 31 13.10 21.99 8.39
CA GLN A 31 12.93 23.41 8.71
C GLN A 31 11.58 23.69 9.39
N LEU A 32 10.74 22.64 9.59
CA LEU A 32 9.42 22.81 10.20
C LEU A 32 9.54 23.08 11.69
N ASP A 33 9.02 24.23 12.08
CA ASP A 33 8.80 24.56 13.48
C ASP A 33 7.34 24.22 13.81
N PHE A 34 7.15 23.19 14.64
CA PHE A 34 5.83 22.72 15.00
C PHE A 34 5.06 23.73 15.86
N THR A 35 5.76 24.67 16.50
CA THR A 35 5.15 25.68 17.37
C THR A 35 4.58 26.88 16.58
N GLN A 36 4.97 27.04 15.30
CA GLN A 36 4.48 28.13 14.47
C GLN A 36 2.98 27.98 14.17
N PRO A 37 2.24 29.10 14.16
CA PRO A 37 0.81 29.06 13.79
C PRO A 37 0.64 28.58 12.35
N VAL A 38 -0.46 27.90 12.11
CA VAL A 38 -0.78 27.30 10.79
C VAL A 38 -2.03 28.01 10.25
N SER A 39 -1.96 28.48 9.01
CA SER A 39 -3.14 29.06 8.34
C SER A 39 -4.16 27.95 8.03
N ASP A 40 -5.43 28.28 8.05
CA ASP A 40 -6.53 27.35 7.78
C ASP A 40 -6.39 26.69 6.39
N SER A 41 -5.90 27.43 5.39
CA SER A 41 -5.72 26.89 4.04
C SER A 41 -4.72 25.74 4.02
N VAL A 42 -3.56 25.95 4.66
CA VAL A 42 -2.51 24.91 4.76
C VAL A 42 -3.02 23.74 5.60
N GLY A 43 -3.66 24.01 6.74
CA GLY A 43 -4.23 22.97 7.60
C GLY A 43 -5.20 22.07 6.84
N ARG A 44 -6.13 22.66 6.09
CA ARG A 44 -7.11 21.93 5.27
C ARG A 44 -6.43 21.08 4.20
N VAL A 45 -5.46 21.64 3.46
CA VAL A 45 -4.76 20.90 2.40
C VAL A 45 -4.05 19.66 2.99
N MET A 46 -3.34 19.84 4.11
CA MET A 46 -2.62 18.75 4.76
C MET A 46 -3.59 17.70 5.30
N THR A 47 -4.74 18.13 5.84
CA THR A 47 -5.81 17.23 6.30
C THR A 47 -6.37 16.39 5.15
N TYR A 48 -6.72 17.02 4.02
CA TYR A 48 -7.25 16.28 2.86
C TYR A 48 -6.22 15.30 2.30
N LEU A 49 -4.95 15.71 2.22
CA LEU A 49 -3.87 14.81 1.75
C LEU A 49 -3.74 13.59 2.65
N THR A 50 -3.66 13.81 3.97
CA THR A 50 -3.49 12.68 4.91
C THR A 50 -4.75 11.79 4.93
N HIS A 51 -5.96 12.39 4.97
CA HIS A 51 -7.22 11.63 4.98
C HIS A 51 -7.39 10.78 3.72
N SER A 52 -6.93 11.27 2.55
CA SER A 52 -7.07 10.54 1.29
C SER A 52 -6.35 9.17 1.33
N ALA A 53 -5.33 9.00 2.18
CA ALA A 53 -4.57 7.76 2.31
C ALA A 53 -4.76 7.11 3.69
N GLY A 54 -5.57 7.73 4.57
CA GLY A 54 -5.86 7.26 5.92
C GLY A 54 -7.16 6.45 6.00
N LYS A 55 -7.50 6.04 7.21
CA LYS A 55 -8.73 5.26 7.49
C LYS A 55 -10.00 5.96 7.02
N GLU A 56 -9.97 7.30 6.95
CA GLU A 56 -11.11 8.14 6.57
C GLU A 56 -11.43 8.06 5.08
N GLY A 57 -10.40 7.95 4.21
CA GLY A 57 -10.61 8.11 2.77
C GLY A 57 -9.93 7.08 1.86
N PHE A 58 -9.14 6.14 2.41
CA PHE A 58 -8.36 5.22 1.54
C PHE A 58 -9.25 4.39 0.61
N LEU A 59 -10.45 3.98 1.06
CA LEU A 59 -11.36 3.21 0.21
C LEU A 59 -11.88 4.04 -0.97
N PHE A 60 -12.24 5.31 -0.72
CA PHE A 60 -12.69 6.23 -1.78
C PHE A 60 -11.55 6.50 -2.78
N THR A 61 -10.34 6.74 -2.27
CA THR A 61 -9.15 6.94 -3.10
C THR A 61 -8.86 5.70 -3.95
N LEU A 62 -8.91 4.51 -3.34
CA LEU A 62 -8.67 3.24 -4.03
C LEU A 62 -9.70 3.03 -5.15
N PHE A 63 -10.99 3.23 -4.84
CA PHE A 63 -12.08 3.12 -5.80
C PHE A 63 -11.87 4.11 -6.97
N PHE A 64 -11.58 5.37 -6.64
CA PHE A 64 -11.31 6.42 -7.65
C PHE A 64 -10.14 6.00 -8.56
N LEU A 65 -9.02 5.54 -7.97
CA LEU A 65 -7.83 5.13 -8.73
C LEU A 65 -8.12 3.93 -9.64
N VAL A 66 -8.88 2.93 -9.15
CA VAL A 66 -9.28 1.77 -9.95
C VAL A 66 -10.10 2.23 -11.17
N CYS A 67 -11.10 3.08 -10.94
CA CYS A 67 -11.97 3.59 -12.03
C CYS A 67 -11.16 4.48 -13.00
N TRP A 68 -10.42 5.44 -12.48
CA TRP A 68 -9.65 6.42 -13.28
C TRP A 68 -8.58 5.74 -14.13
N VAL A 69 -7.74 4.91 -13.51
CA VAL A 69 -6.63 4.24 -14.23
C VAL A 69 -7.18 3.14 -15.14
N GLY A 70 -8.21 2.42 -14.70
CA GLY A 70 -8.91 1.42 -15.54
C GLY A 70 -9.45 2.03 -16.82
N TRP A 71 -10.10 3.19 -16.70
CA TRP A 71 -10.61 3.96 -17.84
C TRP A 71 -9.45 4.50 -18.71
N ARG A 72 -8.47 5.14 -18.07
CA ARG A 72 -7.31 5.74 -18.79
C ARG A 72 -6.51 4.70 -19.57
N CYS A 73 -6.30 3.51 -18.99
CA CYS A 73 -5.49 2.44 -19.58
C CYS A 73 -6.32 1.50 -20.46
N HIS A 74 -7.63 1.72 -20.60
CA HIS A 74 -8.58 0.90 -21.39
C HIS A 74 -8.42 -0.59 -21.03
N ILE A 75 -8.45 -0.90 -19.71
CA ILE A 75 -8.28 -2.28 -19.23
C ILE A 75 -9.48 -3.12 -19.69
N PRO A 76 -9.25 -4.21 -20.46
CA PRO A 76 -10.37 -5.07 -20.91
C PRO A 76 -11.07 -5.74 -19.73
N ARG A 77 -12.39 -5.91 -19.84
CA ARG A 77 -13.24 -6.48 -18.77
C ARG A 77 -12.72 -7.83 -18.26
N HIS A 78 -12.24 -8.68 -19.17
CA HIS A 78 -11.74 -10.02 -18.82
C HIS A 78 -10.47 -9.98 -17.96
N GLN A 79 -9.73 -8.85 -17.91
CA GLN A 79 -8.53 -8.69 -17.09
C GLN A 79 -8.82 -8.08 -15.71
N TRP A 80 -10.01 -7.52 -15.50
CA TRP A 80 -10.34 -6.80 -14.26
C TRP A 80 -10.19 -7.70 -13.03
N LEU A 81 -10.68 -8.95 -13.09
CA LEU A 81 -10.58 -9.88 -11.97
C LEU A 81 -9.10 -10.13 -11.60
N ASN A 82 -8.27 -10.45 -12.61
CA ASN A 82 -6.83 -10.69 -12.40
C ASN A 82 -6.13 -9.46 -11.81
N LYS A 83 -6.44 -8.28 -12.35
CA LYS A 83 -5.87 -7.00 -11.90
C LYS A 83 -6.30 -6.69 -10.46
N SER A 84 -7.57 -6.95 -10.11
CA SER A 84 -8.08 -6.75 -8.74
C SER A 84 -7.39 -7.70 -7.77
N ILE A 85 -7.23 -8.97 -8.13
CA ILE A 85 -6.54 -9.97 -7.29
C ILE A 85 -5.08 -9.52 -7.04
N GLN A 86 -4.37 -9.06 -8.08
CA GLN A 86 -2.99 -8.57 -7.95
C GLN A 86 -2.93 -7.38 -6.97
N LEU A 87 -3.85 -6.44 -7.10
CA LEU A 87 -3.91 -5.26 -6.22
C LEU A 87 -4.19 -5.67 -4.76
N MET A 88 -5.15 -6.56 -4.54
CA MET A 88 -5.52 -7.05 -3.20
C MET A 88 -4.35 -7.80 -2.54
N LEU A 89 -3.63 -8.64 -3.31
CA LEU A 89 -2.46 -9.35 -2.81
C LEU A 89 -1.34 -8.38 -2.42
N LEU A 90 -1.12 -7.35 -3.25
CA LEU A 90 -0.09 -6.33 -2.98
C LEU A 90 -0.43 -5.52 -1.72
N LEU A 91 -1.71 -5.12 -1.56
CA LEU A 91 -2.19 -4.41 -0.37
C LEU A 91 -2.07 -5.29 0.88
N GLY A 92 -2.47 -6.56 0.78
CA GLY A 92 -2.39 -7.51 1.89
C GLY A 92 -0.95 -7.73 2.35
N LEU A 93 -0.05 -7.96 1.39
CA LEU A 93 1.39 -8.14 1.67
C LEU A 93 1.98 -6.89 2.32
N ALA A 94 1.65 -5.70 1.79
CA ALA A 94 2.12 -4.43 2.34
C ALA A 94 1.64 -4.23 3.78
N MET A 95 0.39 -4.65 4.09
CA MET A 95 -0.18 -4.57 5.44
C MET A 95 0.58 -5.49 6.41
N VAL A 96 0.86 -6.74 6.00
CA VAL A 96 1.60 -7.71 6.83
C VAL A 96 3.01 -7.17 7.12
N LEU A 97 3.70 -6.67 6.07
CA LEU A 97 5.04 -6.10 6.21
C LEU A 97 5.03 -4.88 7.13
N LYS A 98 4.02 -4.00 6.98
CA LYS A 98 3.85 -2.82 7.85
C LYS A 98 3.74 -3.24 9.31
N MET A 99 2.88 -4.24 9.61
CA MET A 99 2.66 -4.71 10.98
C MET A 99 3.94 -5.31 11.58
N GLY A 100 4.62 -6.15 10.81
CA GLY A 100 5.87 -6.78 11.23
C GLY A 100 6.96 -5.77 11.51
N MET A 101 7.11 -4.78 10.61
CA MET A 101 8.12 -3.72 10.77
C MET A 101 7.84 -2.84 11.99
N LYS A 102 6.57 -2.48 12.24
CA LYS A 102 6.19 -1.71 13.44
C LYS A 102 6.57 -2.45 14.72
N ALA A 103 6.32 -3.76 14.74
CA ALA A 103 6.63 -4.60 15.91
C ALA A 103 8.14 -4.67 16.19
N VAL A 104 8.96 -4.66 15.13
CA VAL A 104 10.43 -4.78 15.25
C VAL A 104 11.09 -3.44 15.56
N THR A 105 10.71 -2.37 14.84
CA THR A 105 11.40 -1.08 14.94
C THR A 105 11.01 -0.28 16.19
N GLN A 106 9.74 -0.32 16.58
CA GLN A 106 9.20 0.41 17.73
C GLN A 106 9.66 1.88 17.77
N GLU A 107 9.70 2.52 16.60
CA GLU A 107 10.19 3.89 16.44
C GLU A 107 9.16 4.89 16.98
N PRO A 108 9.51 5.74 17.95
CA PRO A 108 8.59 6.76 18.48
C PRO A 108 8.19 7.77 17.40
N ARG A 109 7.03 8.39 17.56
CA ARG A 109 6.57 9.46 16.67
C ARG A 109 7.25 10.79 17.05
N PRO A 110 7.56 11.65 16.08
CA PRO A 110 8.19 12.96 16.36
C PRO A 110 7.41 13.81 17.36
N TYR A 111 6.08 13.72 17.40
CA TYR A 111 5.31 14.50 18.37
C TYR A 111 5.62 14.10 19.83
N THR A 112 6.06 12.85 20.09
CA THR A 112 6.46 12.45 21.45
C THR A 112 7.80 13.07 21.86
N GLU A 113 8.69 13.34 20.89
CA GLU A 113 9.90 14.11 21.11
C GLU A 113 9.56 15.54 21.52
N LEU A 114 8.59 16.16 20.83
CA LEU A 114 8.12 17.50 21.13
C LEU A 114 7.52 17.57 22.54
N MET A 115 6.78 16.54 22.96
CA MET A 115 6.25 16.42 24.33
C MET A 115 7.40 16.33 25.35
N THR A 116 8.48 15.61 25.02
CA THR A 116 9.69 15.51 25.88
C THR A 116 10.36 16.89 26.00
N GLN A 117 10.52 17.59 24.88
CA GLN A 117 11.09 18.96 24.87
C GLN A 117 10.23 19.93 25.66
N SER A 118 8.92 19.68 25.72
CA SER A 118 7.95 20.49 26.47
C SER A 118 7.86 20.08 27.94
N LEU A 119 8.73 19.17 28.40
CA LEU A 119 8.82 18.68 29.77
C LEU A 119 7.54 17.93 30.24
N LEU A 120 6.75 17.45 29.28
CA LEU A 120 5.54 16.64 29.58
C LEU A 120 5.88 15.16 29.74
N LEU A 121 7.03 14.73 29.21
CA LEU A 121 7.49 13.34 29.24
C LEU A 121 8.99 13.31 29.62
N PRO A 122 9.42 12.29 30.36
CA PRO A 122 10.86 12.12 30.64
C PRO A 122 11.65 11.70 29.39
N ASN A 123 11.01 10.99 28.46
CA ASN A 123 11.57 10.60 27.14
C ASN A 123 10.44 10.16 26.23
N ALA A 124 10.67 10.17 24.92
CA ALA A 124 9.65 9.84 23.90
C ALA A 124 9.06 8.43 24.08
N GLY A 125 9.89 7.44 24.44
CA GLY A 125 9.47 6.06 24.64
C GLY A 125 8.52 5.86 25.82
N HIS A 126 8.55 6.79 26.79
CA HIS A 126 7.66 6.73 27.96
C HIS A 126 6.18 6.85 27.55
N PHE A 127 5.89 7.60 26.48
CA PHE A 127 4.53 7.78 25.94
C PHE A 127 3.84 6.44 25.74
N TYR A 128 4.56 5.45 25.16
CA TYR A 128 3.99 4.14 24.79
C TYR A 128 3.74 3.22 25.98
N LYS A 129 4.21 3.60 27.18
CA LYS A 129 3.98 2.87 28.45
C LYS A 129 2.76 3.39 29.18
N LEU A 130 2.22 4.55 28.76
CA LEU A 130 1.07 5.18 29.41
C LEU A 130 -0.24 4.56 28.93
N ALA A 131 -1.24 4.54 29.82
CA ALA A 131 -2.61 4.16 29.45
C ALA A 131 -3.17 5.19 28.44
N GLN A 132 -4.03 4.72 27.55
CA GLN A 132 -4.60 5.53 26.46
C GLN A 132 -5.18 6.87 26.93
N PRO A 133 -5.97 6.95 28.03
CA PRO A 133 -6.49 8.25 28.46
C PRO A 133 -5.39 9.27 28.82
N LYS A 134 -4.25 8.80 29.36
CA LYS A 134 -3.11 9.68 29.67
C LYS A 134 -2.40 10.13 28.39
N GLN A 135 -2.29 9.24 27.39
CA GLN A 135 -1.75 9.59 26.08
C GLN A 135 -2.57 10.70 25.43
N GLU A 136 -3.90 10.54 25.44
CA GLU A 136 -4.83 11.53 24.86
C GLU A 136 -4.79 12.86 25.59
N ALA A 137 -4.71 12.83 26.94
CA ALA A 137 -4.58 14.04 27.75
C ALA A 137 -3.30 14.81 27.43
N LEU A 138 -2.17 14.10 27.20
CA LEU A 138 -0.90 14.72 26.82
C LEU A 138 -0.98 15.36 25.43
N MET A 139 -1.67 14.70 24.48
CA MET A 139 -1.87 15.26 23.13
C MET A 139 -2.67 16.56 23.22
N LEU A 140 -3.74 16.56 24.01
CA LEU A 140 -4.58 17.77 24.20
C LEU A 140 -3.78 18.89 24.87
N ALA A 141 -2.93 18.58 25.86
CA ALA A 141 -2.08 19.57 26.51
C ALA A 141 -1.11 20.27 25.52
N MET A 142 -0.82 19.61 24.39
CA MET A 142 0.04 20.22 23.35
C MET A 142 -0.68 21.29 22.53
N GLU A 143 -2.02 21.39 22.59
CA GLU A 143 -2.79 22.41 21.84
C GLU A 143 -2.42 23.84 22.24
N GLU A 144 -1.87 24.03 23.44
CA GLU A 144 -1.36 25.32 23.88
C GLU A 144 -0.08 25.75 23.15
N LYS A 145 0.65 24.77 22.58
CA LYS A 145 1.99 25.00 21.97
C LYS A 145 2.03 24.70 20.48
N VAL A 146 1.10 23.87 20.00
CA VAL A 146 1.08 23.36 18.62
C VAL A 146 -0.30 23.63 18.02
N SER A 147 -0.32 23.99 16.76
CA SER A 147 -1.57 24.27 16.03
C SER A 147 -2.57 23.09 16.17
N PRO A 148 -3.85 23.40 16.46
CA PRO A 148 -4.91 22.36 16.48
C PRO A 148 -4.97 21.54 15.19
N TRP A 149 -4.60 22.11 14.04
CA TRP A 149 -4.52 21.40 12.76
C TRP A 149 -3.56 20.20 12.79
N ARG A 150 -2.57 20.22 13.67
CA ARG A 150 -1.64 19.09 13.85
C ARG A 150 -2.13 18.14 14.95
N VAL A 151 -2.53 18.71 16.10
CA VAL A 151 -2.92 17.92 17.27
C VAL A 151 -4.12 17.00 16.99
N MET A 152 -5.11 17.48 16.22
CA MET A 152 -6.29 16.67 15.87
C MET A 152 -5.91 15.37 15.14
N HIS A 153 -4.77 15.34 14.44
CA HIS A 153 -4.31 14.14 13.73
C HIS A 153 -3.48 13.21 14.62
N TRP A 154 -3.04 13.67 15.79
CA TRP A 154 -2.31 12.82 16.76
C TRP A 154 -3.30 11.94 17.53
N GLN A 155 -4.50 12.46 17.81
CA GLN A 155 -5.53 11.77 18.58
C GLN A 155 -5.90 10.44 17.91
N GLY A 156 -5.88 9.35 18.70
CA GLY A 156 -6.14 8.01 18.21
C GLY A 156 -4.99 7.36 17.44
N GLU A 157 -3.88 8.08 17.21
CA GLU A 157 -2.69 7.56 16.50
C GLU A 157 -1.57 7.29 17.52
N THR A 158 -1.81 6.36 18.45
CA THR A 158 -0.96 6.06 19.61
C THR A 158 0.07 4.95 19.34
N ASP A 159 0.08 4.38 18.13
CA ASP A 159 1.04 3.35 17.74
C ASP A 159 2.38 3.97 17.26
N PHE A 160 3.39 3.13 17.06
CA PHE A 160 4.73 3.54 16.61
C PHE A 160 4.69 4.16 15.22
N SER A 161 5.69 5.02 14.91
CA SER A 161 5.70 5.85 13.69
C SER A 161 6.01 5.05 12.42
N PHE A 162 6.95 4.09 12.47
CA PHE A 162 7.49 3.46 11.26
C PHE A 162 7.04 2.02 11.11
N PRO A 163 6.62 1.63 9.89
CA PRO A 163 6.38 2.51 8.74
C PRO A 163 5.01 3.19 8.78
N SER A 164 4.91 4.37 8.17
CA SER A 164 3.63 5.10 8.05
C SER A 164 2.65 4.32 7.16
N GLY A 165 1.49 3.97 7.70
CA GLY A 165 0.44 3.27 6.94
C GLY A 165 -0.04 4.07 5.73
N HIS A 166 -0.17 5.39 5.89
CA HIS A 166 -0.57 6.32 4.81
C HIS A 166 0.43 6.26 3.65
N THR A 167 1.73 6.36 3.97
CA THR A 167 2.81 6.33 2.98
C THR A 167 2.89 4.96 2.30
N VAL A 168 2.75 3.87 3.07
CA VAL A 168 2.75 2.49 2.54
C VAL A 168 1.61 2.33 1.53
N PHE A 169 0.38 2.75 1.88
CA PHE A 169 -0.78 2.70 0.98
C PHE A 169 -0.53 3.50 -0.30
N ALA A 170 -0.06 4.76 -0.16
CA ALA A 170 0.21 5.63 -1.30
C ALA A 170 1.30 5.03 -2.22
N MET A 171 2.35 4.42 -1.63
CA MET A 171 3.41 3.73 -2.40
C MET A 171 2.89 2.51 -3.14
N VAL A 172 2.02 1.71 -2.52
CA VAL A 172 1.38 0.57 -3.20
C VAL A 172 0.58 1.07 -4.41
N CYS A 173 -0.17 2.17 -4.22
CA CYS A 173 -0.92 2.79 -5.33
C CYS A 173 0.03 3.26 -6.45
N LEU A 174 1.16 3.88 -6.09
CA LEU A 174 2.16 4.32 -7.07
C LEU A 174 2.75 3.12 -7.84
N LEU A 175 3.18 2.08 -7.14
CA LEU A 175 3.79 0.91 -7.77
C LEU A 175 2.80 0.20 -8.69
N TYR A 176 1.57 0.02 -8.24
CA TYR A 176 0.54 -0.69 -9.01
C TYR A 176 0.00 0.16 -10.17
N PHE A 177 -0.64 1.28 -9.84
CA PHE A 177 -1.30 2.15 -10.83
C PHE A 177 -0.27 2.90 -11.69
N GLY A 178 0.84 3.34 -11.08
CA GLY A 178 1.93 4.01 -11.80
C GLY A 178 2.56 3.10 -12.85
N SER A 179 2.73 1.80 -12.54
CA SER A 179 3.26 0.83 -13.52
C SER A 179 2.33 0.67 -14.72
N LEU A 180 1.00 0.64 -14.48
CA LEU A 180 0.00 0.56 -15.55
C LEU A 180 0.03 1.83 -16.42
N LEU A 181 0.07 3.00 -15.79
CA LEU A 181 0.12 4.29 -16.49
C LEU A 181 1.41 4.42 -17.32
N ALA A 182 2.56 4.00 -16.75
CA ALA A 182 3.86 4.03 -17.44
C ALA A 182 3.87 3.06 -18.62
N GLU A 183 3.29 1.87 -18.47
CA GLU A 183 3.17 0.87 -19.53
C GLU A 183 2.40 1.43 -20.74
N LYS A 184 1.34 2.20 -20.47
CA LYS A 184 0.50 2.81 -21.50
C LYS A 184 0.97 4.21 -21.91
N LYS A 185 2.12 4.66 -21.37
CA LYS A 185 2.76 5.97 -21.66
C LYS A 185 1.87 7.17 -21.30
N HIS A 186 1.01 7.01 -20.28
CA HIS A 186 0.17 8.10 -19.75
C HIS A 186 0.97 8.91 -18.71
N TYR A 187 2.02 9.59 -19.14
CA TYR A 187 2.99 10.27 -18.27
C TYR A 187 2.38 11.44 -17.48
N LEU A 188 1.39 12.15 -18.06
CA LEU A 188 0.70 13.23 -17.34
C LEU A 188 -0.08 12.68 -16.15
N SER A 189 -0.82 11.58 -16.35
CA SER A 189 -1.55 10.89 -15.28
C SER A 189 -0.59 10.32 -14.23
N LEU A 190 0.56 9.80 -14.68
CA LEU A 190 1.61 9.31 -13.78
C LEU A 190 2.17 10.47 -12.94
N GLY A 191 2.39 11.63 -13.55
CA GLY A 191 2.85 12.84 -12.83
C GLY A 191 1.87 13.27 -11.75
N ALA A 192 0.57 13.28 -12.06
CA ALA A 192 -0.49 13.59 -11.09
C ALA A 192 -0.47 12.60 -9.92
N LEU A 193 -0.32 11.30 -10.22
CA LEU A 193 -0.22 10.25 -9.18
C LEU A 193 1.02 10.47 -8.29
N LEU A 194 2.18 10.79 -8.90
CA LEU A 194 3.43 11.08 -8.16
C LEU A 194 3.27 12.30 -7.24
N ILE A 195 2.62 13.36 -7.72
CA ILE A 195 2.33 14.57 -6.91
C ILE A 195 1.48 14.19 -5.70
N TRP A 196 0.41 13.41 -5.91
CA TRP A 196 -0.45 12.98 -4.80
C TRP A 196 0.33 12.13 -3.79
N VAL A 197 1.09 11.12 -4.24
CA VAL A 197 1.87 10.22 -3.35
C VAL A 197 2.89 11.03 -2.54
N SER A 198 3.59 11.98 -3.21
CA SER A 198 4.57 12.86 -2.55
C SER A 198 3.90 13.78 -1.53
N GLY A 199 2.72 14.29 -1.88
CA GLY A 199 1.90 15.13 -0.99
C GLY A 199 1.46 14.36 0.26
N VAL A 200 1.00 13.10 0.10
CA VAL A 200 0.64 12.24 1.23
C VAL A 200 1.87 12.02 2.15
N ALA A 201 3.02 11.66 1.57
CA ALA A 201 4.24 11.44 2.34
C ALA A 201 4.65 12.72 3.09
N TYR A 202 4.62 13.87 2.41
CA TYR A 202 4.96 15.17 3.02
C TYR A 202 3.98 15.53 4.14
N SER A 203 2.67 15.28 3.95
CA SER A 203 1.67 15.58 4.99
C SER A 203 1.98 14.84 6.30
N ARG A 204 2.51 13.60 6.24
CA ARG A 204 2.87 12.85 7.45
C ARG A 204 4.10 13.44 8.15
N LEU A 205 5.07 13.96 7.39
CA LEU A 205 6.22 14.70 7.94
C LEU A 205 5.74 16.01 8.58
N TRP A 206 4.91 16.77 7.86
CA TRP A 206 4.38 18.06 8.29
C TRP A 206 3.57 17.95 9.59
N LEU A 207 2.84 16.84 9.74
CA LEU A 207 2.02 16.57 10.94
C LEU A 207 2.87 16.09 12.15
N GLY A 208 4.17 15.80 11.97
CA GLY A 208 5.01 15.22 13.03
C GLY A 208 4.66 13.77 13.32
N MET A 209 4.09 13.11 12.33
CA MET A 209 3.66 11.70 12.45
C MET A 209 4.69 10.66 11.95
N UNK A 210 5.55 11.00 11.04
CA UNK A 210 6.61 10.17 10.51
C UNK A 210 7.93 10.79 10.76
N UNK A 211 8.88 10.16 10.87
CA UNK A 211 10.19 10.61 11.05
C UNK A 211 10.84 10.73 9.68
N UNK A 212 11.68 11.66 9.52
CA UNK A 212 12.30 11.97 8.29
C UNK A 212 13.13 10.81 7.77
N UNK A 213 13.79 10.01 8.78
CA UNK A 213 14.57 8.87 8.45
C UNK A 213 13.73 7.70 8.01
N UNK A 214 12.56 7.73 8.38
CA UNK A 214 11.55 6.74 8.11
C UNK A 214 11.16 6.72 6.63
N UNK A 215 11.19 7.82 6.05
CA UNK A 215 10.76 7.94 4.67
C UNK A 215 11.75 7.24 3.73
N UNK A 216 13.04 7.29 4.15
CA UNK A 216 14.07 6.64 3.39
C UNK A 216 14.03 5.11 3.60
N UNK A 217 13.68 4.73 4.71
CA UNK A 217 13.51 3.34 5.06
C UNK A 217 12.26 2.73 4.44
N UNK A 218 11.37 3.54 4.14
CA UNK A 218 10.16 3.13 3.50
C UNK A 218 10.44 2.68 2.06
N UNK A 219 11.41 3.24 1.58
CA UNK A 219 11.85 2.88 0.25
C UNK A 219 12.39 1.45 0.23
N UNK A 220 13.05 1.13 1.29
CA UNK A 220 13.54 -0.18 1.42
C UNK A 220 12.44 -1.19 1.68
N UNK A 221 11.54 -0.81 2.28
CA UNK A 221 10.37 -1.62 2.54
C UNK A 221 9.59 -1.88 1.26
N UNK A 222 9.54 -0.85 0.62
CA UNK A 222 8.77 -0.92 -0.61
C UNK A 222 9.53 -1.76 -1.68
N UNK A 223 10.80 -1.65 -1.59
CA UNK A 223 11.55 -2.43 -2.50
C UNK A 223 11.38 -3.91 -2.17
N UNK A 224 11.28 -4.16 -0.97
CA UNK A 224 11.03 -5.50 -0.53
C UNK A 224 9.65 -5.94 -0.90
N UNK A 225 8.79 -5.04 -0.84
CA UNK A 225 7.43 -5.32 -1.19
C UNK A 225 7.29 -5.55 -2.71
N UNK A 226 7.93 -4.79 -3.33
CA UNK A 226 7.88 -4.94 -4.77
C UNK A 226 8.52 -6.26 -5.21
N UNK A 227 9.54 -6.54 -4.52
CA UNK A 227 10.15 -7.77 -4.84
C UNK A 227 9.31 -8.95 -4.43
N UNK A 228 8.78 -8.81 -3.46
CA UNK A 228 7.90 -9.82 -2.97
C UNK A 228 6.68 -9.96 -3.83
N UNK A 229 6.24 -8.89 -4.16
CA UNK A 229 5.06 -8.88 -4.99
C UNK A 229 5.35 -9.49 -6.38
N UNK A 230 6.46 -9.15 -6.75
CA UNK A 230 6.84 -9.72 -8.01
C UNK A 230 7.00 -11.22 -7.90
N UNK A 231 7.45 -11.58 -6.84
CA UNK A 231 7.60 -12.97 -6.57
C UNK A 231 6.26 -13.61 -6.31
N UNK A 232 5.50 -12.96 -5.74
CA UNK A 232 4.17 -13.44 -5.45
C UNK A 232 3.35 -13.47 -6.73
N UNK A 233 3.52 -12.50 -7.36
CA UNK A 233 2.78 -12.47 -8.60
C UNK A 233 3.24 -13.56 -9.55
N UNK A 234 4.47 -13.72 -9.42
CA UNK A 234 5.00 -14.78 -10.18
C UNK A 234 4.57 -16.12 -9.64
N UNK A 235 4.50 -16.22 -8.55
CA UNK A 235 4.06 -17.41 -7.89
C UNK A 235 2.60 -17.63 -8.15
N UNK A 236 1.95 -16.60 -8.10
CA UNK A 236 0.53 -16.64 -8.35
C UNK A 236 0.25 -16.95 -9.83
N UNK A 237 1.06 -16.44 -10.48
CA UNK A 237 0.93 -16.75 -11.88
C UNK A 237 1.28 -18.19 -12.13
N UNK A 238 2.22 -18.55 -11.42
CA UNK A 238 2.57 -19.92 -11.50
C UNK A 238 1.54 -20.79 -10.85
N UNK A 239 1.06 -20.35 -9.96
CA UNK A 239 0.02 -21.03 -9.25
C UNK A 239 -1.21 -21.08 -10.11
N UNK A 240 -1.40 -20.02 -10.59
CA UNK A 240 -2.58 -19.93 -11.44
C UNK A 240 -2.40 -20.78 -12.69
N UNK A 241 -1.21 -20.77 -13.01
CA UNK A 241 -0.87 -21.61 -14.11
C UNK A 241 -0.92 -23.06 -13.68
N UNK A 242 -0.53 -23.25 -12.60
CA UNK A 242 -0.59 -24.55 -12.04
C UNK A 242 -2.00 -24.96 -11.74
N UNK A 243 -2.67 -24.05 -11.35
CA UNK A 243 -4.05 -24.27 -11.07
C UNK A 243 -4.81 -24.44 -12.38
N UNK A 244 -4.39 -23.73 -13.16
CA UNK A 244 -5.00 -23.87 -14.46
C UNK A 244 -4.61 -25.19 -15.09
N UNK A 245 -3.41 -25.46 -14.83
CA UNK A 245 -2.95 -26.71 -15.31
C UNK A 245 -3.58 -27.85 -14.55
N UNK A 246 -3.74 -27.64 -13.48
CA UNK A 246 -4.38 -28.62 -12.64
C UNK A 246 -5.81 -28.78 -13.01
N UNK A 247 -6.32 -27.70 -13.23
CA UNK A 247 -7.72 -27.70 -13.62
C UNK A 247 -7.88 -28.26 -15.03
N UNK A 248 -6.96 -28.00 -15.68
CA UNK A 248 -6.95 -28.56 -17.01
C UNK A 248 -6.67 -30.04 -16.96
N UNK A 249 -5.87 -30.34 -16.10
CA UNK A 249 -5.60 -31.73 -15.90
C UNK A 249 -6.77 -32.42 -15.28
N UNK A 250 -7.33 -31.80 -14.57
CA UNK A 250 -8.51 -32.34 -13.92
C UNK A 250 -9.62 -32.45 -14.95
N UNK A 251 -9.66 -31.55 -15.64
CA UNK A 251 -10.70 -31.57 -16.65
C UNK A 251 -10.38 -32.63 -17.71
N UNK A 252 -9.15 -32.75 -17.90
CA UNK A 252 -8.73 -33.77 -18.81
C UNK A 252 -8.94 -35.14 -18.21
N UNK A 253 -8.75 -35.21 -17.10
CA UNK A 253 -8.97 -36.46 -16.37
C UNK A 253 -10.43 -36.79 -16.29
N UNK A 254 -11.13 -35.83 -16.15
CA UNK A 254 -12.57 -36.01 -16.12
C UNK A 254 -13.08 -36.34 -17.50
N UNK A 255 -12.56 -35.83 -18.30
CA UNK A 255 -12.94 -36.11 -19.67
C UNK A 255 -12.49 -37.51 -20.07
N UNK A 256 -11.40 -37.82 -19.60
CA UNK A 256 -10.95 -39.15 -19.84
C UNK A 256 -11.74 -40.16 -19.09
N UNK A 257 -12.09 -39.85 -18.12
CA UNK A 257 -12.93 -40.70 -17.30
C UNK A 257 -14.27 -40.85 -17.92
N UNK A 258 -14.71 -39.89 -18.35
CA UNK A 258 -15.99 -39.91 -19.02
C UNK A 258 -15.95 -40.66 -20.36
N UNK A 259 -14.94 -40.51 -20.87
CA UNK A 259 -14.69 -41.22 -22.09
C UNK A 259 -14.51 -42.71 -21.84
N UNK A 260 -13.92 -42.96 -20.87
CA UNK A 260 -13.78 -44.31 -20.46
C UNK A 260 -15.07 -44.91 -19.98
N UNK A 261 -15.73 -44.19 -19.45
CA UNK A 261 -17.03 -44.61 -19.02
C UNK A 261 -17.95 -44.86 -20.23
N UNK A 262 -17.87 -44.15 -20.99
CA UNK A 262 -18.69 -44.24 -22.19
C UNK A 262 -18.28 -45.44 -23.02
N UNK A 263 -17.06 -45.58 -22.99
CA UNK A 263 -16.61 -46.74 -23.70
C UNK A 263 -17.01 -48.04 -23.07
N UNK A 264 -16.98 -47.99 -22.00
CA UNK A 264 -17.41 -49.13 -21.23
C UNK A 264 -18.82 -49.46 -21.44
N PHE A 265 -19.72 -48.44 -21.41
CA PHE A 265 -21.15 -48.55 -21.67
C PHE A 265 -21.44 -49.12 -23.08
N PHE A 266 -20.78 -48.60 -24.07
CA PHE A 266 -20.95 -49.13 -25.45
C PHE A 266 -20.54 -50.58 -25.59
N LEU A 267 -19.48 -51.01 -24.91
CA LEU A 267 -19.02 -52.39 -24.98
C LEU A 267 -20.05 -53.34 -24.32
N VAL A 268 -20.57 -52.97 -23.15
CA VAL A 268 -21.59 -53.74 -22.42
C VAL A 268 -22.88 -53.81 -23.27
N PHE A 269 -23.26 -52.67 -23.86
CA PHE A 269 -24.45 -52.59 -24.71
C PHE A 269 -24.31 -53.48 -25.97
N THR A 270 -23.10 -53.53 -26.57
CA THR A 270 -22.83 -54.33 -27.76
C THR A 270 -22.79 -55.83 -27.40
N ILE A 271 -22.29 -56.21 -26.21
CA ILE A 271 -22.26 -57.59 -25.71
C ILE A 271 -23.69 -58.08 -25.41
N ILE A 272 -24.54 -57.19 -24.81
CA ILE A 272 -25.96 -57.52 -24.51
C ILE A 272 -26.75 -57.72 -25.84
N LYS A 273 -26.50 -56.84 -26.83
CA LYS A 273 -27.14 -56.95 -28.15
C LYS A 273 -26.76 -58.21 -28.94
N ARG A 274 -25.59 -58.83 -28.66
CA ARG A 274 -25.15 -60.05 -29.32
C ARG A 274 -25.72 -61.34 -28.66
N LYS A 275 -26.31 -61.18 -27.43
CA LYS A 275 -26.88 -62.32 -26.69
C LYS A 275 -28.41 -62.40 -26.73
N VAL A 276 -29.07 -61.41 -27.38
CA VAL A 276 -30.51 -61.40 -27.67
C VAL A 276 -30.71 -61.58 -29.19
#